data_f6f975a20c2f9e4b2ac4f77b6de6de63
#
_entry.id   f6f975a20c2f9e4b2ac4f77b6de6de63
#
_cell.length_a   1.000
_cell.length_b   1.000
_cell.length_c   1.000
_cell.angle_alpha   90.00
_cell.angle_beta   90.00
_cell.angle_gamma   90.00
#
_symmetry.space_group_name_H-M   'P 1'
#
loop_
_entity.id
_entity.type
_entity.pdbx_description
1 polymer ?
#
loop_
_entity_poly.entity_id
_entity_poly.type
_entity_poly.pdbx_seq_one_letter_code
_entity_poly.pdbx_strand_id
1 'polypeptide(L)'
;ATHLAAGRIPGAASGEAVVTAVDGELIEWLDEADHVVGSYESAEPIRSVDPLTPLHLALGGPVRPAGPEVVLLTSAQQVGSAGRTLELAVQHARAREQFGRPIGCFQAVKHLCADMLLRVEMARTAVYAAAVTGDRGETAAAKLLADEAAGGNARDCLQIFGGMGFTWEAEVHLHIKRSWVLATRCGGAGAYEEVLAERLLDVSM
;
A
#
# COMPACT_ATOMS: atom_id res chain seq x y z
N ALA A 1 -8.11 0.69 9.80
CA ALA A 1 -8.97 0.43 10.97
C ALA A 1 -9.95 1.58 11.23
N THR A 2 -9.48 2.83 11.34
CA THR A 2 -10.30 4.00 11.69
C THR A 2 -11.54 4.17 10.78
N HIS A 3 -11.40 4.07 9.46
CA HIS A 3 -12.55 4.18 8.54
C HIS A 3 -13.58 3.06 8.70
N LEU A 4 -13.13 1.84 8.97
CA LEU A 4 -14.02 0.70 9.21
C LEU A 4 -14.76 0.79 10.55
N ALA A 5 -14.17 1.48 11.51
CA ALA A 5 -14.75 1.72 12.82
C ALA A 5 -15.66 2.96 12.88
N ALA A 6 -15.69 3.79 11.84
CA ALA A 6 -16.34 5.12 11.83
C ALA A 6 -17.81 5.11 12.26
N GLY A 7 -18.55 4.04 11.95
CA GLY A 7 -19.97 3.90 12.38
C GLY A 7 -20.14 3.10 13.68
N ARG A 8 -19.09 2.57 14.29
CA ARG A 8 -19.16 1.64 15.43
C ARG A 8 -18.45 2.16 16.68
N ILE A 9 -17.40 2.97 16.50
CA ILE A 9 -16.61 3.52 17.59
C ILE A 9 -16.75 5.05 17.57
N PRO A 10 -17.29 5.66 18.64
CA PRO A 10 -17.37 7.12 18.75
C PRO A 10 -15.98 7.76 18.61
N GLY A 11 -15.92 8.89 17.91
CA GLY A 11 -14.66 9.61 17.68
C GLY A 11 -13.78 9.07 16.53
N ALA A 12 -14.02 7.83 16.04
CA ALA A 12 -13.22 7.25 14.96
C ALA A 12 -13.38 8.04 13.64
N ALA A 13 -14.58 8.48 13.31
CA ALA A 13 -14.85 9.24 12.08
C ALA A 13 -14.26 10.66 12.11
N SER A 14 -14.24 11.30 13.27
CA SER A 14 -13.68 12.66 13.47
C SER A 14 -12.17 12.65 13.66
N GLY A 15 -11.56 11.49 13.91
CA GLY A 15 -10.14 11.37 14.24
C GLY A 15 -9.82 11.69 15.71
N GLU A 16 -10.84 11.84 16.56
CA GLU A 16 -10.67 12.01 18.01
C GLU A 16 -10.25 10.71 18.69
N ALA A 17 -10.60 9.55 18.10
CA ALA A 17 -10.17 8.25 18.56
C ALA A 17 -9.31 7.56 17.50
N VAL A 18 -8.12 7.13 17.90
CA VAL A 18 -7.22 6.29 17.09
C VAL A 18 -7.65 4.84 17.21
N VAL A 19 -8.01 4.22 16.09
CA VAL A 19 -8.44 2.84 16.05
C VAL A 19 -7.47 2.01 15.22
N THR A 20 -6.98 0.93 15.80
CA THR A 20 -6.19 -0.07 15.08
C THR A 20 -6.91 -1.41 15.04
N ALA A 21 -6.36 -2.37 14.31
CA ALA A 21 -6.89 -3.72 14.23
C ALA A 21 -5.77 -4.75 14.21
N VAL A 22 -6.07 -5.94 14.67
CA VAL A 22 -5.23 -7.12 14.48
C VAL A 22 -5.38 -7.56 13.02
N ASP A 23 -4.30 -7.54 12.26
CA ASP A 23 -4.23 -7.98 10.86
C ASP A 23 -3.25 -9.15 10.77
N GLY A 24 -3.78 -10.36 10.70
CA GLY A 24 -2.99 -11.56 10.86
C GLY A 24 -2.33 -11.61 12.24
N GLU A 25 -1.02 -11.54 12.28
CA GLU A 25 -0.21 -11.50 13.51
C GLU A 25 0.33 -10.09 13.79
N LEU A 26 -0.11 -9.06 13.08
CA LEU A 26 0.43 -7.70 13.21
C LEU A 26 -0.63 -6.72 13.71
N ILE A 27 -0.16 -5.79 14.55
CA ILE A 27 -0.94 -4.64 15.00
C ILE A 27 -0.11 -3.38 14.73
N GLU A 28 -0.65 -2.48 13.91
CA GLU A 28 -0.05 -1.16 13.66
C GLU A 28 -0.49 -0.16 14.72
N TRP A 29 0.40 0.73 15.14
CA TRP A 29 0.07 1.87 16.01
C TRP A 29 -0.59 1.47 17.33
N LEU A 30 -0.19 0.33 17.94
CA LEU A 30 -0.83 -0.18 19.15
C LEU A 30 -0.67 0.78 20.34
N ASP A 31 0.50 1.39 20.48
CA ASP A 31 0.80 2.28 21.60
C ASP A 31 0.01 3.60 21.55
N GLU A 32 -0.39 4.02 20.33
CA GLU A 32 -1.16 5.24 20.11
C GLU A 32 -2.66 4.98 19.97
N ALA A 33 -3.08 3.71 19.99
CA ALA A 33 -4.47 3.34 19.73
C ALA A 33 -5.34 3.45 20.99
N ASP A 34 -6.46 4.18 20.89
CA ASP A 34 -7.51 4.18 21.91
C ASP A 34 -8.34 2.91 21.85
N HIS A 35 -8.47 2.30 20.68
CA HIS A 35 -9.27 1.09 20.46
C HIS A 35 -8.56 0.11 19.53
N VAL A 36 -8.63 -1.18 19.89
CA VAL A 36 -8.13 -2.28 19.04
C VAL A 36 -9.30 -3.15 18.60
N VAL A 37 -9.45 -3.35 17.30
CA VAL A 37 -10.44 -4.27 16.72
C VAL A 37 -9.79 -5.63 16.50
N GLY A 38 -10.36 -6.66 17.06
CA GLY A 38 -9.82 -8.01 17.07
C GLY A 38 -9.41 -8.45 18.47
N SER A 39 -8.86 -9.65 18.58
CA SER A 39 -8.44 -10.23 19.86
C SER A 39 -7.04 -10.81 19.77
N TYR A 40 -6.26 -10.62 20.79
CA TYR A 40 -4.92 -11.18 21.00
C TYR A 40 -4.71 -11.39 22.51
N GLU A 41 -3.79 -12.26 22.89
CA GLU A 41 -3.48 -12.51 24.31
C GLU A 41 -2.40 -11.57 24.83
N SER A 42 -1.39 -11.33 24.01
CA SER A 42 -0.32 -10.38 24.30
C SER A 42 0.22 -9.79 22.99
N ALA A 43 0.96 -8.69 23.08
CA ALA A 43 1.60 -8.07 21.92
C ALA A 43 3.02 -7.64 22.30
N GLU A 44 3.95 -7.84 21.38
CA GLU A 44 5.35 -7.46 21.53
C GLU A 44 5.75 -6.46 20.47
N PRO A 45 6.41 -5.35 20.81
CA PRO A 45 6.88 -4.39 19.82
C PRO A 45 7.94 -5.02 18.93
N ILE A 46 7.82 -4.85 17.62
CA ILE A 46 8.80 -5.30 16.64
C ILE A 46 9.33 -4.13 15.82
N ARG A 47 10.55 -4.29 15.30
CA ARG A 47 11.15 -3.26 14.47
C ARG A 47 10.49 -3.26 13.08
N SER A 48 9.70 -2.22 12.80
CA SER A 48 9.17 -1.99 11.45
C SER A 48 10.28 -1.52 10.49
N VAL A 49 10.21 -1.98 9.25
CA VAL A 49 11.03 -1.45 8.16
C VAL A 49 10.58 -0.03 7.76
N ASP A 50 9.29 0.26 7.90
CA ASP A 50 8.73 1.60 7.72
C ASP A 50 8.78 2.37 9.04
N PRO A 51 9.62 3.40 9.18
CA PRO A 51 9.76 4.17 10.42
C PRO A 51 8.50 4.96 10.78
N LEU A 52 7.57 5.11 9.83
CA LEU A 52 6.31 5.81 10.02
C LEU A 52 5.16 4.85 10.38
N THR A 53 5.42 3.56 10.53
CA THR A 53 4.42 2.56 10.91
C THR A 53 4.95 1.68 12.04
N PRO A 54 4.79 2.09 13.30
CA PRO A 54 5.11 1.23 14.45
C PRO A 54 4.32 -0.07 14.37
N LEU A 55 4.98 -1.19 14.66
CA LEU A 55 4.39 -2.52 14.57
C LEU A 55 4.56 -3.29 15.88
N HIS A 56 3.54 -4.07 16.20
CA HIS A 56 3.58 -5.09 17.25
C HIS A 56 3.23 -6.45 16.66
N LEU A 57 3.87 -7.49 17.15
CA LEU A 57 3.51 -8.88 16.89
C LEU A 57 2.43 -9.29 17.91
N ALA A 58 1.26 -9.63 17.41
CA ALA A 58 0.18 -10.18 18.23
C ALA A 58 0.45 -11.67 18.51
N LEU A 59 0.39 -12.06 19.75
CA LEU A 59 0.57 -13.44 20.20
C LEU A 59 -0.76 -13.95 20.77
N GLY A 60 -1.14 -15.16 20.34
CA GLY A 60 -2.43 -15.74 20.72
C GLY A 60 -3.62 -15.05 20.02
N GLY A 61 -4.74 -15.72 19.99
CA GLY A 61 -5.93 -15.25 19.30
C GLY A 61 -6.10 -15.82 17.89
N PRO A 62 -7.30 -15.71 17.33
CA PRO A 62 -7.62 -16.27 16.04
C PRO A 62 -7.07 -15.38 14.92
N VAL A 63 -6.24 -15.94 14.04
CA VAL A 63 -5.89 -15.30 12.78
C VAL A 63 -7.11 -15.32 11.88
N ARG A 64 -7.64 -14.17 11.55
CA ARG A 64 -8.79 -14.01 10.64
C ARG A 64 -8.32 -13.34 9.35
N PRO A 65 -8.80 -13.81 8.18
CA PRO A 65 -8.53 -13.12 6.94
C PRO A 65 -9.16 -11.72 6.99
N ALA A 66 -8.47 -10.75 6.40
CA ALA A 66 -8.97 -9.39 6.28
C ALA A 66 -10.28 -9.36 5.47
N GLY A 67 -11.25 -8.58 5.93
CA GLY A 67 -12.48 -8.36 5.17
C GLY A 67 -12.21 -7.58 3.86
N PRO A 68 -13.09 -7.71 2.85
CA PRO A 68 -12.89 -7.08 1.55
C PRO A 68 -12.73 -5.55 1.63
N GLU A 69 -13.40 -4.90 2.58
CA GLU A 69 -13.26 -3.45 2.79
C GLU A 69 -11.85 -3.07 3.28
N VAL A 70 -11.23 -3.89 4.13
CA VAL A 70 -9.84 -3.65 4.61
C VAL A 70 -8.87 -3.77 3.43
N VAL A 71 -9.05 -4.81 2.62
CA VAL A 71 -8.25 -5.04 1.41
C VAL A 71 -8.36 -3.86 0.46
N LEU A 72 -9.58 -3.40 0.20
CA LEU A 72 -9.86 -2.30 -0.71
C LEU A 72 -9.26 -0.98 -0.22
N LEU A 73 -9.40 -0.66 1.09
CA LEU A 73 -8.81 0.54 1.68
C LEU A 73 -7.27 0.49 1.67
N THR A 74 -6.68 -0.68 1.90
CA THR A 74 -5.24 -0.88 1.78
C THR A 74 -4.78 -0.65 0.33
N SER A 75 -5.50 -1.20 -0.64
CA SER A 75 -5.23 -1.01 -2.07
C SER A 75 -5.35 0.47 -2.48
N ALA A 76 -6.36 1.18 -1.97
CA ALA A 76 -6.53 2.61 -2.22
C ALA A 76 -5.35 3.44 -1.66
N GLN A 77 -4.85 3.10 -0.46
CA GLN A 77 -3.66 3.73 0.13
C GLN A 77 -2.42 3.47 -0.73
N GLN A 78 -2.26 2.27 -1.27
CA GLN A 78 -1.15 1.90 -2.16
C GLN A 78 -1.20 2.67 -3.48
N VAL A 79 -2.38 2.81 -4.09
CA VAL A 79 -2.58 3.65 -5.29
C VAL A 79 -2.21 5.10 -5.02
N GLY A 80 -2.58 5.63 -3.85
CA GLY A 80 -2.18 6.98 -3.42
C GLY A 80 -0.66 7.14 -3.32
N SER A 81 0.04 6.16 -2.72
CA SER A 81 1.50 6.15 -2.64
C SER A 81 2.15 6.05 -4.02
N ALA A 82 1.62 5.21 -4.92
CA ALA A 82 2.10 5.08 -6.30
C ALA A 82 1.93 6.38 -7.10
N GLY A 83 0.80 7.08 -6.93
CA GLY A 83 0.56 8.38 -7.53
C GLY A 83 1.55 9.44 -7.03
N ARG A 84 1.80 9.46 -5.72
CA ARG A 84 2.75 10.40 -5.12
C ARG A 84 4.18 10.18 -5.62
N THR A 85 4.64 8.94 -5.72
CA THR A 85 5.97 8.64 -6.24
C THR A 85 6.13 9.00 -7.72
N LEU A 86 5.08 8.86 -8.52
CA LEU A 86 5.04 9.37 -9.90
C LEU A 86 5.20 10.90 -9.95
N GLU A 87 4.45 11.63 -9.12
CA GLU A 87 4.58 13.10 -9.04
C GLU A 87 6.00 13.54 -8.69
N LEU A 88 6.59 12.92 -7.65
CA LEU A 88 7.96 13.18 -7.24
C LEU A 88 8.96 12.92 -8.36
N ALA A 89 8.84 11.77 -9.05
CA ALA A 89 9.70 11.40 -10.15
C ALA A 89 9.63 12.42 -11.30
N VAL A 90 8.43 12.84 -11.69
CA VAL A 90 8.21 13.83 -12.75
C VAL A 90 8.75 15.21 -12.35
N GLN A 91 8.50 15.65 -11.11
CA GLN A 91 9.03 16.92 -10.60
C GLN A 91 10.55 16.92 -10.60
N HIS A 92 11.17 15.85 -10.07
CA HIS A 92 12.62 15.70 -10.06
C HIS A 92 13.19 15.65 -11.49
N ALA A 93 12.59 14.91 -12.40
CA ALA A 93 13.04 14.80 -13.80
C ALA A 93 13.00 16.13 -14.53
N ARG A 94 12.08 17.03 -14.17
CA ARG A 94 11.98 18.38 -14.76
C ARG A 94 13.01 19.35 -14.17
N ALA A 95 13.33 19.22 -12.88
CA ALA A 95 14.17 20.17 -12.17
C ALA A 95 15.65 19.79 -12.17
N ARG A 96 15.96 18.49 -12.17
CA ARG A 96 17.35 17.98 -12.10
C ARG A 96 18.02 18.09 -13.45
N GLU A 97 19.15 18.78 -13.51
CA GLU A 97 19.98 18.88 -14.73
C GLU A 97 21.20 17.98 -14.65
N GLN A 98 21.48 17.30 -15.75
CA GLN A 98 22.69 16.56 -16.03
C GLN A 98 23.01 16.65 -17.54
N PHE A 99 24.29 16.64 -17.90
CA PHE A 99 24.73 16.76 -19.28
C PHE A 99 24.15 18.01 -19.98
N GLY A 100 24.03 19.12 -19.23
CA GLY A 100 23.61 20.43 -19.74
C GLY A 100 22.10 20.56 -20.02
N ARG A 101 21.24 19.64 -19.50
CA ARG A 101 19.79 19.68 -19.69
C ARG A 101 19.04 18.91 -18.59
N PRO A 102 17.74 19.16 -18.37
CA PRO A 102 16.91 18.38 -17.47
C PRO A 102 16.94 16.89 -17.80
N ILE A 103 17.04 16.02 -16.77
CA ILE A 103 17.10 14.57 -16.99
C ILE A 103 15.83 14.00 -17.64
N GLY A 104 14.69 14.67 -17.49
CA GLY A 104 13.43 14.32 -18.17
C GLY A 104 13.50 14.46 -19.72
N CYS A 105 14.57 15.03 -20.28
CA CYS A 105 14.79 15.01 -21.74
C CYS A 105 15.25 13.64 -22.26
N PHE A 106 15.78 12.77 -21.39
CA PHE A 106 16.28 11.45 -21.77
C PHE A 106 15.15 10.42 -21.88
N GLN A 107 15.19 9.62 -22.95
CA GLN A 107 14.13 8.63 -23.24
C GLN A 107 13.95 7.61 -22.13
N ALA A 108 15.05 7.12 -21.53
CA ALA A 108 14.97 6.17 -20.43
C ALA A 108 14.16 6.71 -19.23
N VAL A 109 14.33 7.99 -18.87
CA VAL A 109 13.56 8.64 -17.79
C VAL A 109 12.10 8.81 -18.19
N LYS A 110 11.84 9.19 -19.45
CA LYS A 110 10.46 9.31 -19.96
C LYS A 110 9.71 7.99 -19.93
N HIS A 111 10.36 6.88 -20.31
CA HIS A 111 9.76 5.55 -20.29
C HIS A 111 9.43 5.12 -18.87
N LEU A 112 10.36 5.30 -17.92
CA LEU A 112 10.08 5.01 -16.50
C LEU A 112 8.84 5.79 -16.02
N CYS A 113 8.77 7.10 -16.28
CA CYS A 113 7.60 7.89 -15.88
C CYS A 113 6.30 7.44 -16.58
N ALA A 114 6.36 7.00 -17.82
CA ALA A 114 5.21 6.48 -18.56
C ALA A 114 4.72 5.15 -17.98
N ASP A 115 5.65 4.23 -17.66
CA ASP A 115 5.33 2.95 -17.03
C ASP A 115 4.77 3.14 -15.62
N MET A 116 5.30 4.11 -14.86
CA MET A 116 4.75 4.50 -13.57
C MET A 116 3.31 4.99 -13.67
N LEU A 117 3.01 5.84 -14.68
CA LEU A 117 1.64 6.33 -14.92
C LEU A 117 0.70 5.18 -15.27
N LEU A 118 1.14 4.27 -16.15
CA LEU A 118 0.34 3.12 -16.55
C LEU A 118 -0.06 2.28 -15.34
N ARG A 119 0.89 1.94 -14.45
CA ARG A 119 0.61 1.17 -13.23
C ARG A 119 -0.39 1.88 -12.32
N VAL A 120 -0.25 3.20 -12.13
CA VAL A 120 -1.19 3.99 -11.31
C VAL A 120 -2.60 3.92 -11.87
N GLU A 121 -2.77 4.14 -13.18
CA GLU A 121 -4.11 4.18 -13.80
C GLU A 121 -4.77 2.80 -13.82
N MET A 122 -4.00 1.73 -14.08
CA MET A 122 -4.49 0.36 -14.00
C MET A 122 -4.96 0.01 -12.59
N ALA A 123 -4.13 0.27 -11.57
CA ALA A 123 -4.47 -0.01 -10.19
C ALA A 123 -5.66 0.84 -9.69
N ARG A 124 -5.70 2.11 -10.05
CA ARG A 124 -6.81 3.02 -9.72
C ARG A 124 -8.13 2.53 -10.29
N THR A 125 -8.13 2.13 -11.56
CA THR A 125 -9.33 1.62 -12.23
C THR A 125 -9.82 0.34 -11.57
N ALA A 126 -8.91 -0.59 -11.25
CA ALA A 126 -9.26 -1.83 -10.58
C ALA A 126 -9.82 -1.60 -9.17
N VAL A 127 -9.24 -0.69 -8.39
CA VAL A 127 -9.74 -0.32 -7.05
C VAL A 127 -11.13 0.28 -7.14
N TYR A 128 -11.40 1.16 -8.11
CA TYR A 128 -12.73 1.74 -8.29
C TYR A 128 -13.76 0.71 -8.75
N ALA A 129 -13.41 -0.19 -9.66
CA ALA A 129 -14.28 -1.28 -10.08
C ALA A 129 -14.66 -2.17 -8.88
N ALA A 130 -13.67 -2.64 -8.13
CA ALA A 130 -13.89 -3.46 -6.93
C ALA A 130 -14.70 -2.74 -5.84
N ALA A 131 -14.55 -1.40 -5.71
CA ALA A 131 -15.33 -0.61 -4.77
C ALA A 131 -16.82 -0.54 -5.14
N VAL A 132 -17.15 -0.58 -6.42
CA VAL A 132 -18.54 -0.51 -6.92
C VAL A 132 -19.20 -1.89 -6.88
N THR A 133 -18.47 -2.93 -7.26
CA THR A 133 -19.03 -4.29 -7.39
C THR A 133 -19.05 -5.07 -6.09
N GLY A 134 -18.05 -4.84 -5.21
CA GLY A 134 -17.81 -5.67 -4.02
C GLY A 134 -17.39 -7.10 -4.36
N ASP A 135 -17.06 -7.40 -5.63
CA ASP A 135 -16.68 -8.75 -6.07
C ASP A 135 -15.34 -9.17 -5.49
N ARG A 136 -15.27 -10.42 -4.98
CA ARG A 136 -14.07 -10.96 -4.34
C ARG A 136 -12.89 -11.05 -5.31
N GLY A 137 -13.11 -11.47 -6.54
CA GLY A 137 -12.07 -11.59 -7.55
C GLY A 137 -11.56 -10.22 -8.01
N GLU A 138 -12.45 -9.26 -8.20
CA GLU A 138 -12.04 -7.88 -8.53
C GLU A 138 -11.27 -7.22 -7.37
N THR A 139 -11.67 -7.48 -6.12
CA THR A 139 -10.93 -7.02 -4.94
C THR A 139 -9.53 -7.64 -4.88
N ALA A 140 -9.40 -8.93 -5.20
CA ALA A 140 -8.10 -9.61 -5.28
C ALA A 140 -7.22 -9.02 -6.39
N ALA A 141 -7.78 -8.81 -7.59
CA ALA A 141 -7.07 -8.17 -8.70
C ALA A 141 -6.64 -6.74 -8.36
N ALA A 142 -7.51 -5.96 -7.71
CA ALA A 142 -7.20 -4.60 -7.27
C ALA A 142 -6.02 -4.57 -6.28
N LYS A 143 -5.96 -5.53 -5.33
CA LYS A 143 -4.85 -5.63 -4.38
C LYS A 143 -3.53 -5.94 -5.09
N LEU A 144 -3.51 -6.91 -5.99
CA LEU A 144 -2.28 -7.27 -6.73
C LEU A 144 -1.77 -6.11 -7.60
N LEU A 145 -2.66 -5.43 -8.32
CA LEU A 145 -2.29 -4.27 -9.13
C LEU A 145 -1.82 -3.09 -8.28
N ALA A 146 -2.42 -2.89 -7.10
CA ALA A 146 -2.01 -1.84 -6.17
C ALA A 146 -0.64 -2.12 -5.53
N ASP A 147 -0.36 -3.39 -5.19
CA ASP A 147 0.96 -3.83 -4.70
C ASP A 147 2.04 -3.57 -5.74
N GLU A 148 1.81 -3.98 -7.00
CA GLU A 148 2.74 -3.76 -8.11
C GLU A 148 2.94 -2.25 -8.36
N ALA A 149 1.88 -1.47 -8.38
CA ALA A 149 1.98 -0.03 -8.59
C ALA A 149 2.77 0.67 -7.48
N ALA A 150 2.49 0.37 -6.20
CA ALA A 150 3.18 0.99 -5.07
C ALA A 150 4.67 0.61 -5.03
N GLY A 151 4.99 -0.69 -5.15
CA GLY A 151 6.35 -1.17 -5.09
C GLY A 151 7.17 -0.82 -6.34
N GLY A 152 6.57 -0.99 -7.53
CA GLY A 152 7.20 -0.67 -8.82
C GLY A 152 7.50 0.82 -8.96
N ASN A 153 6.51 1.65 -8.70
CA ASN A 153 6.69 3.11 -8.79
C ASN A 153 7.67 3.66 -7.77
N ALA A 154 7.70 3.14 -6.55
CA ALA A 154 8.67 3.56 -5.56
C ALA A 154 10.12 3.22 -5.98
N ARG A 155 10.34 2.03 -6.58
CA ARG A 155 11.65 1.64 -7.14
C ARG A 155 12.06 2.51 -8.33
N ASP A 156 11.15 2.77 -9.27
CA ASP A 156 11.43 3.59 -10.44
C ASP A 156 11.69 5.06 -10.06
N CYS A 157 10.92 5.58 -9.09
CA CYS A 157 11.18 6.89 -8.50
C CYS A 157 12.58 6.97 -7.89
N LEU A 158 12.97 5.95 -7.09
CA LEU A 158 14.31 5.87 -6.52
C LEU A 158 15.40 5.86 -7.61
N GLN A 159 15.18 5.11 -8.70
CA GLN A 159 16.09 5.08 -9.84
C GLN A 159 16.24 6.46 -10.49
N ILE A 160 15.15 7.20 -10.65
CA ILE A 160 15.15 8.56 -11.24
C ILE A 160 15.86 9.56 -10.32
N PHE A 161 15.68 9.44 -9.00
CA PHE A 161 16.40 10.27 -8.01
C PHE A 161 17.89 9.92 -7.91
N GLY A 162 18.26 8.68 -8.24
CA GLY A 162 19.63 8.19 -8.10
C GLY A 162 20.10 8.21 -6.63
N GLY A 163 21.36 8.53 -6.40
CA GLY A 163 21.93 8.53 -5.04
C GLY A 163 21.19 9.38 -4.02
N MET A 164 20.56 10.48 -4.45
CA MET A 164 19.76 11.35 -3.57
C MET A 164 18.55 10.63 -2.98
N GLY A 165 17.93 9.72 -3.73
CA GLY A 165 16.76 8.98 -3.27
C GLY A 165 17.02 8.05 -2.07
N PHE A 166 18.28 7.74 -1.76
CA PHE A 166 18.67 6.96 -0.59
C PHE A 166 18.94 7.81 0.66
N THR A 167 18.93 9.12 0.53
CA THR A 167 19.18 10.03 1.67
C THR A 167 17.89 10.31 2.43
N TRP A 168 18.02 10.71 3.70
CA TRP A 168 16.87 11.14 4.52
C TRP A 168 16.26 12.48 4.07
N GLU A 169 16.91 13.18 3.16
CA GLU A 169 16.42 14.44 2.58
C GLU A 169 15.30 14.19 1.55
N ALA A 170 15.26 12.97 0.98
CA ALA A 170 14.24 12.59 -0.01
C ALA A 170 13.23 11.61 0.59
N GLU A 171 11.94 11.89 0.42
CA GLU A 171 10.85 11.03 0.94
C GLU A 171 10.70 9.69 0.20
N VAL A 172 11.40 9.50 -0.92
CA VAL A 172 11.26 8.32 -1.79
C VAL A 172 11.48 7.00 -1.07
N HIS A 173 12.51 6.93 -0.22
CA HIS A 173 12.81 5.71 0.55
C HIS A 173 11.70 5.34 1.55
N LEU A 174 10.90 6.32 2.00
CA LEU A 174 9.75 6.05 2.88
C LEU A 174 8.64 5.35 2.12
N HIS A 175 8.40 5.74 0.85
CA HIS A 175 7.41 5.07 0.00
C HIS A 175 7.79 3.61 -0.30
N ILE A 176 9.08 3.31 -0.52
CA ILE A 176 9.56 1.93 -0.67
C ILE A 176 9.28 1.11 0.59
N LYS A 177 9.67 1.60 1.75
CA LYS A 177 9.48 0.92 3.03
C LYS A 177 8.00 0.72 3.33
N ARG A 178 7.18 1.74 3.08
CA ARG A 178 5.73 1.66 3.22
C ARG A 178 5.12 0.62 2.27
N SER A 179 5.58 0.55 1.02
CA SER A 179 5.08 -0.44 0.06
C SER A 179 5.34 -1.88 0.53
N TRP A 180 6.46 -2.16 1.17
CA TRP A 180 6.75 -3.47 1.73
C TRP A 180 5.82 -3.84 2.88
N VAL A 181 5.55 -2.92 3.81
CA VAL A 181 4.59 -3.15 4.91
C VAL A 181 3.18 -3.37 4.34
N LEU A 182 2.72 -2.52 3.41
CA LEU A 182 1.38 -2.66 2.84
C LEU A 182 1.20 -3.92 1.98
N ALA A 183 2.28 -4.42 1.35
CA ALA A 183 2.22 -5.65 0.57
C ALA A 183 2.02 -6.91 1.44
N THR A 184 2.47 -6.90 2.70
CA THR A 184 2.26 -8.01 3.64
C THR A 184 0.91 -7.98 4.32
N ARG A 185 0.22 -6.83 4.30
CA ARG A 185 -1.11 -6.69 4.89
C ARG A 185 -2.15 -7.52 4.15
N CYS A 186 -3.13 -7.95 4.92
CA CYS A 186 -4.29 -8.68 4.38
C CYS A 186 -3.93 -10.05 3.76
N GLY A 187 -2.80 -10.66 4.12
CA GLY A 187 -2.42 -12.01 3.70
C GLY A 187 -1.39 -12.09 2.56
N GLY A 188 -0.94 -10.95 2.00
CA GLY A 188 0.07 -10.90 0.93
C GLY A 188 -0.43 -11.39 -0.43
N ALA A 189 0.45 -11.30 -1.47
CA ALA A 189 0.07 -11.54 -2.87
C ALA A 189 -0.44 -12.95 -3.13
N GLY A 190 0.19 -13.98 -2.57
CA GLY A 190 -0.16 -15.39 -2.84
C GLY A 190 -1.61 -15.72 -2.51
N ALA A 191 -2.19 -15.12 -1.46
CA ALA A 191 -3.59 -15.35 -1.12
C ALA A 191 -4.56 -14.80 -2.19
N TYR A 192 -4.21 -13.72 -2.85
CA TYR A 192 -5.03 -13.10 -3.91
C TYR A 192 -4.84 -13.78 -5.26
N GLU A 193 -3.63 -14.25 -5.56
CA GLU A 193 -3.36 -15.07 -6.73
C GLU A 193 -4.19 -16.36 -6.69
N GLU A 194 -4.30 -17.00 -5.52
CA GLU A 194 -5.11 -18.19 -5.33
C GLU A 194 -6.61 -17.92 -5.56
N VAL A 195 -7.15 -16.81 -5.03
CA VAL A 195 -8.53 -16.37 -5.29
C VAL A 195 -8.81 -16.23 -6.79
N LEU A 196 -7.87 -15.65 -7.55
CA LEU A 196 -8.04 -15.49 -9.00
C LEU A 196 -7.92 -16.81 -9.74
N ALA A 197 -7.03 -17.71 -9.31
CA ALA A 197 -6.87 -19.05 -9.89
C ALA A 197 -8.14 -19.90 -9.68
N GLU A 198 -8.71 -19.91 -8.47
CA GLU A 198 -9.99 -20.58 -8.17
C GLU A 198 -11.09 -20.10 -9.14
N ARG A 199 -11.23 -18.78 -9.31
CA ARG A 199 -12.24 -18.20 -10.19
C ARG A 199 -12.09 -18.62 -11.66
N LEU A 200 -10.84 -18.74 -12.16
CA LEU A 200 -10.58 -19.20 -13.52
C LEU A 200 -10.97 -20.66 -13.71
N LEU A 201 -10.81 -21.49 -12.69
CA LEU A 201 -11.19 -22.91 -12.74
C LEU A 201 -12.71 -23.08 -12.70
N ASP A 202 -13.43 -22.29 -11.89
CA ASP A 202 -14.90 -22.34 -11.80
C ASP A 202 -15.60 -21.94 -13.11
N VAL A 203 -15.02 -21.01 -13.87
CA VAL A 203 -15.56 -20.60 -15.19
C VAL A 203 -15.33 -21.67 -16.27
N SER A 204 -14.41 -22.59 -16.04
CA SER A 204 -14.02 -23.63 -17.03
C SER A 204 -14.80 -24.93 -16.91
N MET A 205 -15.69 -25.06 -15.92
CA MET A 205 -16.60 -26.21 -15.72
C MET A 205 -18.03 -25.86 -16.12
#